data_98677d4d9a02c828717c5c20b20f9570
#
_entry.id   98677d4d9a02c828717c5c20b20f9570
#
_cell.length_a   1.000
_cell.length_b   1.000
_cell.length_c   1.000
_cell.angle_alpha   90.00
_cell.angle_beta   90.00
_cell.angle_gamma   90.00
#
_symmetry.space_group_name_H-M   'P 1'
#
loop_
_entity.id
_entity.type
_entity.pdbx_description
1 polymer ?
#
loop_
_entity_poly.entity_id
_entity_poly.type
_entity_poly.pdbx_seq_one_letter_code
_entity_poly.pdbx_strand_id
1 'polypeptide(L)'
;GTETDTDGDAPSDAVAAAPQPEVGADWPFYGGDAGATRYSPLDQINRENVAQLERVFTYHTGDLPEGEAVGMYSPETTPLKVGDDLLMCSAMNVLISVDAATGEENWRYDPGVPNEAIPYGATCRGVTHYPDPEAAEGDACATRVIEGTLDAKLVAVDAATGAPCEDFGENGTVDLWQDLG
;
A
#
# COMPACT_ATOMS: atom_id res chain seq x y z
N GLY A 1 -43.97 -41.92 -8.43
CA GLY A 1 -42.95 -41.49 -7.49
C GLY A 1 -42.31 -40.24 -8.01
N THR A 2 -42.73 -39.10 -7.48
CA THR A 2 -42.11 -37.80 -7.75
C THR A 2 -41.14 -37.51 -6.60
N GLU A 3 -39.83 -37.59 -6.87
CA GLU A 3 -38.79 -37.11 -5.97
C GLU A 3 -38.67 -35.59 -6.12
N THR A 4 -38.92 -34.88 -5.05
CA THR A 4 -38.65 -33.44 -4.93
C THR A 4 -37.30 -33.28 -4.30
N ASP A 5 -36.28 -32.90 -5.14
CA ASP A 5 -35.01 -32.43 -4.67
C ASP A 5 -35.19 -31.04 -4.04
N THR A 6 -34.98 -30.99 -2.72
CA THR A 6 -34.86 -29.75 -1.98
C THR A 6 -33.36 -29.36 -1.94
N ASP A 7 -32.93 -28.55 -2.90
CA ASP A 7 -31.66 -27.86 -2.81
C ASP A 7 -31.68 -26.92 -1.61
N GLY A 8 -30.93 -27.31 -0.58
CA GLY A 8 -30.66 -26.46 0.57
C GLY A 8 -29.67 -25.39 0.20
N ASP A 9 -30.17 -24.20 -0.09
CA ASP A 9 -29.38 -22.98 -0.21
C ASP A 9 -28.78 -22.66 1.16
N ALA A 10 -27.46 -22.90 1.30
CA ALA A 10 -26.73 -22.50 2.49
C ALA A 10 -26.56 -20.95 2.45
N PRO A 11 -26.84 -20.25 3.56
CA PRO A 11 -26.63 -18.82 3.60
C PRO A 11 -25.15 -18.52 3.35
N SER A 12 -24.87 -17.84 2.26
CA SER A 12 -23.58 -17.21 2.01
C SER A 12 -23.37 -16.16 3.11
N ASP A 13 -22.46 -16.43 4.05
CA ASP A 13 -21.95 -15.42 4.96
C ASP A 13 -21.24 -14.37 4.11
N ALA A 14 -21.98 -13.40 3.63
CA ALA A 14 -21.42 -12.23 2.98
C ALA A 14 -20.67 -11.46 4.06
N VAL A 15 -19.35 -11.59 4.07
CA VAL A 15 -18.47 -10.70 4.82
C VAL A 15 -18.84 -9.27 4.42
N ALA A 16 -19.29 -8.47 5.38
CA ALA A 16 -19.60 -7.08 5.14
C ALA A 16 -18.38 -6.41 4.54
N ALA A 17 -18.51 -5.88 3.32
CA ALA A 17 -17.42 -5.14 2.69
C ALA A 17 -17.09 -3.94 3.59
N ALA A 18 -15.80 -3.78 3.91
CA ALA A 18 -15.33 -2.59 4.62
C ALA A 18 -15.82 -1.33 3.90
N PRO A 19 -16.15 -0.26 4.65
CA PRO A 19 -16.57 0.98 4.03
C PRO A 19 -15.50 1.45 3.05
N GLN A 20 -15.88 1.61 1.78
CA GLN A 20 -14.99 2.10 0.75
C GLN A 20 -14.77 3.59 1.00
N PRO A 21 -13.51 4.09 1.00
CA PRO A 21 -13.25 5.51 1.09
C PRO A 21 -13.93 6.23 -0.08
N GLU A 22 -14.49 7.40 0.20
CA GLU A 22 -15.14 8.20 -0.83
C GLU A 22 -14.12 8.62 -1.89
N VAL A 23 -14.38 8.29 -3.14
CA VAL A 23 -13.58 8.71 -4.29
C VAL A 23 -13.73 10.23 -4.43
N GLY A 24 -12.75 10.98 -4.02
CA GLY A 24 -12.80 12.45 -4.03
C GLY A 24 -11.40 13.03 -3.89
N ALA A 25 -11.03 13.41 -2.67
CA ALA A 25 -9.72 13.96 -2.37
C ALA A 25 -8.63 12.88 -2.20
N ASP A 26 -9.02 11.63 -1.94
CA ASP A 26 -8.11 10.52 -1.69
C ASP A 26 -7.92 9.63 -2.93
N TRP A 27 -6.81 8.90 -2.92
CA TRP A 27 -6.44 7.86 -3.89
C TRP A 27 -5.97 6.61 -3.13
N PRO A 28 -6.90 5.89 -2.44
CA PRO A 28 -6.56 4.86 -1.45
C PRO A 28 -6.17 3.51 -2.06
N PHE A 29 -6.31 3.35 -3.37
CA PHE A 29 -5.94 2.16 -4.12
C PHE A 29 -5.01 2.51 -5.28
N TYR A 30 -4.20 1.55 -5.73
CA TYR A 30 -3.33 1.71 -6.89
C TYR A 30 -4.06 2.28 -8.13
N GLY A 31 -5.27 1.86 -8.36
CA GLY A 31 -6.13 2.33 -9.47
C GLY A 31 -7.14 3.41 -9.08
N GLY A 32 -7.01 4.05 -7.92
CA GLY A 32 -7.91 5.07 -7.41
C GLY A 32 -9.04 4.49 -6.55
N ASP A 33 -9.70 3.47 -7.03
CA ASP A 33 -10.77 2.75 -6.35
C ASP A 33 -10.55 1.22 -6.46
N ALA A 34 -11.40 0.44 -5.76
CA ALA A 34 -11.35 -1.03 -5.78
C ALA A 34 -11.60 -1.63 -7.18
N GLY A 35 -12.26 -0.90 -8.07
CA GLY A 35 -12.50 -1.28 -9.47
C GLY A 35 -11.36 -0.88 -10.40
N ALA A 36 -10.33 -0.22 -9.89
CA ALA A 36 -9.19 0.29 -10.65
C ALA A 36 -9.60 1.17 -11.85
N THR A 37 -10.62 2.01 -11.67
CA THR A 37 -11.17 2.85 -12.73
C THR A 37 -10.21 3.96 -13.17
N ARG A 38 -9.25 4.33 -12.33
CA ARG A 38 -8.28 5.42 -12.54
C ARG A 38 -8.95 6.77 -12.80
N TYR A 39 -10.14 6.93 -12.27
CA TYR A 39 -10.93 8.15 -12.41
C TYR A 39 -10.88 8.96 -11.11
N SER A 40 -10.64 10.26 -11.25
CA SER A 40 -10.80 11.24 -10.17
C SER A 40 -11.90 12.23 -10.55
N PRO A 41 -12.86 12.50 -9.66
CA PRO A 41 -13.91 13.52 -9.89
C PRO A 41 -13.40 14.95 -9.65
N LEU A 42 -12.14 15.12 -9.25
CA LEU A 42 -11.54 16.42 -9.01
C LEU A 42 -11.43 17.22 -10.31
N ASP A 43 -11.84 18.48 -10.31
CA ASP A 43 -11.89 19.37 -11.47
C ASP A 43 -11.15 20.69 -11.27
N GLN A 44 -10.43 20.85 -10.13
CA GLN A 44 -9.67 22.06 -9.83
C GLN A 44 -8.57 22.32 -10.86
N ILE A 45 -7.98 21.24 -11.43
CA ILE A 45 -7.00 21.35 -12.50
C ILE A 45 -7.71 21.13 -13.83
N ASN A 46 -7.62 22.11 -14.71
CA ASN A 46 -8.31 22.13 -16.00
C ASN A 46 -7.41 22.76 -17.08
N ARG A 47 -7.93 22.92 -18.29
CA ARG A 47 -7.16 23.42 -19.44
C ARG A 47 -6.71 24.87 -19.29
N GLU A 48 -7.42 25.67 -18.50
CA GLU A 48 -7.17 27.09 -18.27
C GLU A 48 -6.03 27.32 -17.26
N ASN A 49 -5.80 26.37 -16.32
CA ASN A 49 -4.86 26.55 -15.24
C ASN A 49 -3.72 25.52 -15.17
N VAL A 50 -3.79 24.43 -15.94
CA VAL A 50 -2.75 23.37 -15.89
C VAL A 50 -1.34 23.89 -16.18
N ALA A 51 -1.21 24.94 -17.00
CA ALA A 51 0.08 25.58 -17.30
C ALA A 51 0.65 26.41 -16.13
N GLN A 52 -0.15 26.62 -15.07
CA GLN A 52 0.22 27.38 -13.88
C GLN A 52 0.64 26.47 -12.71
N LEU A 53 0.65 25.14 -12.93
CA LEU A 53 1.10 24.20 -11.92
C LEU A 53 2.56 24.42 -11.59
N GLU A 54 2.87 24.49 -10.30
CA GLU A 54 4.22 24.62 -9.78
C GLU A 54 4.56 23.41 -8.91
N ARG A 55 5.81 22.97 -8.96
CA ARG A 55 6.30 21.93 -8.07
C ARG A 55 6.53 22.52 -6.68
N VAL A 56 5.75 22.08 -5.69
CA VAL A 56 5.82 22.59 -4.30
C VAL A 56 6.96 21.95 -3.51
N PHE A 57 7.27 20.66 -3.75
CA PHE A 57 8.38 19.97 -3.12
C PHE A 57 8.98 18.86 -4.01
N THR A 58 10.08 18.32 -3.57
CA THR A 58 10.67 17.07 -4.09
C THR A 58 11.10 16.25 -2.88
N TYR A 59 10.56 15.03 -2.77
CA TYR A 59 10.99 14.08 -1.75
C TYR A 59 12.01 13.10 -2.35
N HIS A 60 13.12 12.86 -1.64
CA HIS A 60 14.15 11.91 -2.03
C HIS A 60 14.11 10.72 -1.10
N THR A 61 13.81 9.53 -1.62
CA THR A 61 13.71 8.30 -0.82
C THR A 61 15.03 7.93 -0.16
N GLY A 62 16.16 8.36 -0.69
CA GLY A 62 17.48 7.99 -0.18
C GLY A 62 17.89 6.55 -0.48
N ASP A 63 16.98 5.75 -1.01
CA ASP A 63 17.21 4.37 -1.40
C ASP A 63 17.92 4.32 -2.75
N LEU A 64 19.25 4.34 -2.70
CA LEU A 64 20.12 4.37 -3.88
C LEU A 64 20.89 3.05 -3.99
N PRO A 65 21.03 2.50 -5.21
CA PRO A 65 21.78 1.26 -5.42
C PRO A 65 23.29 1.47 -5.16
N GLU A 66 23.87 0.49 -4.47
CA GLU A 66 25.31 0.45 -4.21
C GLU A 66 25.93 -0.85 -4.73
N GLY A 67 27.25 -0.85 -4.99
CA GLY A 67 28.00 -2.04 -5.39
C GLY A 67 27.42 -2.70 -6.64
N GLU A 68 27.15 -4.01 -6.57
CA GLU A 68 26.63 -4.82 -7.68
C GLU A 68 25.17 -4.49 -8.02
N ALA A 69 24.43 -3.82 -7.13
CA ALA A 69 23.06 -3.41 -7.37
C ALA A 69 22.94 -2.16 -8.26
N VAL A 70 24.04 -1.48 -8.55
CA VAL A 70 24.04 -0.29 -9.44
C VAL A 70 23.48 -0.66 -10.81
N GLY A 71 22.41 0.03 -11.20
CA GLY A 71 21.68 -0.21 -12.44
C GLY A 71 20.56 -1.25 -12.34
N MET A 72 20.37 -1.87 -11.17
CA MET A 72 19.29 -2.83 -10.94
C MET A 72 18.02 -2.19 -10.38
N TYR A 73 18.07 -0.95 -9.87
CA TYR A 73 16.89 -0.31 -9.31
C TYR A 73 15.99 0.27 -10.41
N SER A 74 14.72 -0.05 -10.32
CA SER A 74 13.66 0.42 -11.22
C SER A 74 12.47 0.91 -10.38
N PRO A 75 12.51 2.13 -9.84
CA PRO A 75 11.42 2.66 -9.04
C PRO A 75 10.18 2.85 -9.91
N GLU A 76 9.09 2.16 -9.57
CA GLU A 76 7.82 2.15 -10.31
C GLU A 76 6.63 2.45 -9.40
N THR A 77 6.88 2.98 -8.20
CA THR A 77 5.85 3.16 -7.19
C THR A 77 4.75 4.13 -7.63
N THR A 78 3.51 3.77 -7.34
CA THR A 78 2.37 4.68 -7.38
C THR A 78 1.99 5.00 -5.93
N PRO A 79 2.23 6.22 -5.45
CA PRO A 79 1.83 6.62 -4.11
C PRO A 79 0.32 6.54 -3.93
N LEU A 80 -0.12 6.09 -2.76
CA LEU A 80 -1.51 6.26 -2.31
C LEU A 80 -1.64 7.58 -1.58
N LYS A 81 -2.73 8.30 -1.78
CA LYS A 81 -3.07 9.48 -0.99
C LYS A 81 -4.24 9.13 -0.08
N VAL A 82 -4.02 9.18 1.23
CA VAL A 82 -5.02 8.86 2.26
C VAL A 82 -4.96 9.94 3.35
N GLY A 83 -6.04 10.66 3.55
CA GLY A 83 -6.05 11.81 4.46
C GLY A 83 -4.98 12.83 4.06
N ASP A 84 -4.08 13.17 4.96
CA ASP A 84 -3.00 14.13 4.69
C ASP A 84 -1.68 13.42 4.27
N ASP A 85 -1.69 12.09 4.11
CA ASP A 85 -0.50 11.30 3.85
C ASP A 85 -0.39 10.83 2.38
N LEU A 86 0.86 10.78 1.89
CA LEU A 86 1.26 9.99 0.74
C LEU A 86 2.01 8.75 1.23
N LEU A 87 1.42 7.58 1.00
CA LEU A 87 1.99 6.28 1.36
C LEU A 87 2.63 5.66 0.14
N MET A 88 3.89 5.25 0.25
CA MET A 88 4.64 4.71 -0.88
C MET A 88 5.70 3.71 -0.45
N CYS A 89 6.31 3.05 -1.42
CA CYS A 89 7.47 2.21 -1.24
C CYS A 89 8.63 2.64 -2.14
N SER A 90 9.84 2.39 -1.71
CA SER A 90 11.05 2.54 -2.53
C SER A 90 11.31 1.29 -3.39
N ALA A 91 12.36 1.33 -4.22
CA ALA A 91 12.76 0.18 -5.05
C ALA A 91 13.13 -1.06 -4.22
N MET A 92 13.72 -0.87 -3.03
CA MET A 92 14.09 -1.95 -2.09
C MET A 92 13.04 -2.16 -0.99
N ASN A 93 11.78 -1.81 -1.27
CA ASN A 93 10.64 -2.07 -0.40
C ASN A 93 10.67 -1.29 0.94
N VAL A 94 11.39 -0.18 1.01
CA VAL A 94 11.26 0.72 2.16
C VAL A 94 9.89 1.39 2.11
N LEU A 95 9.07 1.17 3.12
CA LEU A 95 7.78 1.83 3.29
C LEU A 95 7.95 3.24 3.82
N ILE A 96 7.23 4.19 3.26
CA ILE A 96 7.42 5.62 3.55
C ILE A 96 6.06 6.31 3.59
N SER A 97 5.86 7.15 4.60
CA SER A 97 4.78 8.14 4.64
C SER A 97 5.37 9.54 4.65
N VAL A 98 4.82 10.41 3.80
CA VAL A 98 5.14 11.84 3.79
C VAL A 98 3.86 12.65 3.84
N ASP A 99 3.91 13.83 4.43
CA ASP A 99 2.83 14.80 4.37
C ASP A 99 2.59 15.25 2.93
N ALA A 100 1.36 15.14 2.47
CA ALA A 100 1.00 15.39 1.07
C ALA A 100 1.12 16.85 0.65
N ALA A 101 1.09 17.78 1.60
CA ALA A 101 1.19 19.21 1.32
C ALA A 101 2.63 19.73 1.36
N THR A 102 3.45 19.21 2.26
CA THR A 102 4.80 19.72 2.53
C THR A 102 5.91 18.82 2.02
N GLY A 103 5.65 17.50 1.90
CA GLY A 103 6.64 16.49 1.59
C GLY A 103 7.56 16.16 2.77
N GLU A 104 7.23 16.59 4.00
CA GLU A 104 7.94 16.17 5.21
C GLU A 104 7.69 14.69 5.48
N GLU A 105 8.76 13.94 5.86
CA GLU A 105 8.64 12.52 6.20
C GLU A 105 7.97 12.36 7.55
N ASN A 106 6.83 11.64 7.57
CA ASN A 106 6.14 11.29 8.81
C ASN A 106 6.80 10.08 9.47
N TRP A 107 7.04 9.03 8.67
CA TRP A 107 7.72 7.83 9.13
C TRP A 107 8.33 7.05 7.96
N ARG A 108 9.23 6.15 8.32
CA ARG A 108 9.92 5.22 7.42
C ARG A 108 10.06 3.87 8.11
N TYR A 109 9.80 2.80 7.36
CA TYR A 109 10.06 1.42 7.78
C TYR A 109 10.90 0.72 6.71
N ASP A 110 12.07 0.22 7.10
CA ASP A 110 12.96 -0.56 6.25
C ASP A 110 12.84 -2.04 6.61
N PRO A 111 12.30 -2.90 5.73
CA PRO A 111 12.20 -4.35 5.96
C PRO A 111 13.56 -5.06 5.90
N GLY A 112 14.63 -4.38 5.50
CA GLY A 112 15.97 -4.95 5.43
C GLY A 112 16.16 -5.94 4.28
N VAL A 113 15.53 -5.70 3.13
CA VAL A 113 15.65 -6.58 1.95
C VAL A 113 17.10 -6.57 1.44
N PRO A 114 17.79 -7.73 1.38
CA PRO A 114 19.17 -7.79 0.92
C PRO A 114 19.26 -7.69 -0.61
N ASN A 115 20.37 -7.16 -1.12
CA ASN A 115 20.59 -7.02 -2.57
C ASN A 115 20.54 -8.38 -3.30
N GLU A 116 20.90 -9.48 -2.63
CA GLU A 116 20.87 -10.84 -3.16
C GLU A 116 19.45 -11.32 -3.47
N ALA A 117 18.43 -10.68 -2.88
CA ALA A 117 17.03 -10.97 -3.17
C ALA A 117 16.52 -10.32 -4.46
N ILE A 118 17.30 -9.44 -5.09
CA ILE A 118 16.90 -8.81 -6.36
C ILE A 118 16.95 -9.83 -7.49
N PRO A 119 15.82 -10.25 -8.08
CA PRO A 119 15.81 -11.32 -9.08
C PRO A 119 16.38 -10.87 -10.45
N TYR A 120 16.03 -9.70 -10.91
CA TYR A 120 16.49 -9.07 -12.16
C TYR A 120 16.43 -7.54 -12.09
N GLY A 121 15.62 -7.00 -11.17
CA GLY A 121 15.48 -5.58 -10.91
C GLY A 121 14.75 -5.38 -9.60
N ALA A 122 15.23 -4.42 -8.81
CA ALA A 122 14.55 -4.00 -7.59
C ALA A 122 13.43 -3.05 -7.95
N THR A 123 12.21 -3.42 -7.63
CA THR A 123 11.03 -2.57 -7.88
C THR A 123 9.98 -2.78 -6.81
N CYS A 124 9.33 -1.70 -6.43
CA CYS A 124 8.03 -1.72 -5.78
C CYS A 124 7.05 -0.91 -6.61
N ARG A 125 5.84 -1.41 -6.83
CA ARG A 125 4.80 -0.73 -7.62
C ARG A 125 3.80 0.02 -6.79
N GLY A 126 3.69 -0.29 -5.51
CA GLY A 126 2.78 0.35 -4.58
C GLY A 126 2.54 -0.47 -3.34
N VAL A 127 1.85 0.13 -2.42
CA VAL A 127 1.47 -0.46 -1.13
C VAL A 127 -0.04 -0.64 -1.08
N THR A 128 -0.53 -1.42 -0.11
CA THR A 128 -1.95 -1.55 0.19
C THR A 128 -2.25 -0.81 1.49
N HIS A 129 -3.23 0.08 1.47
CA HIS A 129 -3.82 0.67 2.65
C HIS A 129 -5.01 -0.17 3.09
N TYR A 130 -5.01 -0.64 4.33
CA TYR A 130 -6.03 -1.53 4.87
C TYR A 130 -6.54 -1.01 6.22
N PRO A 131 -7.74 -0.42 6.28
CA PRO A 131 -8.43 -0.17 7.53
C PRO A 131 -9.01 -1.48 8.05
N ASP A 132 -8.67 -1.86 9.28
CA ASP A 132 -9.18 -3.07 9.92
C ASP A 132 -10.61 -2.80 10.43
N PRO A 133 -11.63 -3.48 9.89
CA PRO A 133 -13.03 -3.24 10.28
C PRO A 133 -13.35 -3.71 11.70
N GLU A 134 -12.49 -4.51 12.32
CA GLU A 134 -12.69 -5.03 13.68
C GLU A 134 -11.94 -4.20 14.75
N ALA A 135 -11.01 -3.32 14.34
CA ALA A 135 -10.25 -2.48 15.25
C ALA A 135 -11.05 -1.22 15.66
N ALA A 136 -10.84 -0.76 16.88
CA ALA A 136 -11.37 0.53 17.30
C ALA A 136 -10.50 1.69 16.78
N GLU A 137 -11.13 2.85 16.59
CA GLU A 137 -10.39 4.06 16.23
C GLU A 137 -9.31 4.40 17.29
N GLY A 138 -8.08 4.56 16.83
CA GLY A 138 -6.92 4.84 17.69
C GLY A 138 -6.20 3.62 18.26
N ASP A 139 -6.69 2.43 18.01
CA ASP A 139 -5.94 1.21 18.33
C ASP A 139 -4.68 1.12 17.43
N ALA A 140 -3.62 0.55 17.97
CA ALA A 140 -2.42 0.24 17.18
C ALA A 140 -2.81 -0.66 16.00
N CYS A 141 -2.32 -0.32 14.80
CA CYS A 141 -2.64 -1.06 13.57
C CYS A 141 -4.13 -1.13 13.20
N ALA A 142 -4.96 -0.22 13.72
CA ALA A 142 -6.34 -0.07 13.25
C ALA A 142 -6.38 0.23 11.74
N THR A 143 -5.31 0.83 11.23
CA THR A 143 -5.09 1.01 9.79
C THR A 143 -3.67 0.59 9.48
N ARG A 144 -3.51 -0.23 8.45
CA ARG A 144 -2.23 -0.85 8.10
C ARG A 144 -1.77 -0.43 6.71
N VAL A 145 -0.46 -0.33 6.54
CA VAL A 145 0.19 -0.31 5.23
C VAL A 145 0.86 -1.66 5.03
N ILE A 146 0.48 -2.35 3.96
CA ILE A 146 0.91 -3.73 3.67
C ILE A 146 1.65 -3.75 2.35
N GLU A 147 2.77 -4.49 2.30
CA GLU A 147 3.60 -4.68 1.11
C GLU A 147 4.17 -6.09 1.02
N GLY A 148 4.32 -6.59 -0.21
CA GLY A 148 5.09 -7.80 -0.51
C GLY A 148 6.52 -7.45 -0.92
N THR A 149 7.52 -8.01 -0.23
CA THR A 149 8.92 -7.68 -0.44
C THR A 149 9.61 -8.60 -1.46
N LEU A 150 10.74 -8.14 -2.04
CA LEU A 150 11.54 -8.91 -3.01
C LEU A 150 12.10 -10.21 -2.44
N ASP A 151 12.29 -10.31 -1.12
CA ASP A 151 12.72 -11.50 -0.41
C ASP A 151 11.56 -12.41 0.04
N ALA A 152 10.40 -12.26 -0.64
CA ALA A 152 9.20 -13.07 -0.45
C ALA A 152 8.62 -13.04 0.98
N LYS A 153 8.54 -11.86 1.54
CA LYS A 153 7.79 -11.60 2.77
C LYS A 153 6.57 -10.74 2.49
N LEU A 154 5.59 -10.81 3.36
CA LEU A 154 4.51 -9.84 3.45
C LEU A 154 4.70 -9.07 4.75
N VAL A 155 4.85 -7.76 4.67
CA VAL A 155 5.03 -6.89 5.84
C VAL A 155 3.81 -6.01 6.06
N ALA A 156 3.47 -5.76 7.31
CA ALA A 156 2.40 -4.85 7.71
C ALA A 156 2.89 -3.90 8.79
N VAL A 157 2.69 -2.61 8.57
CA VAL A 157 3.00 -1.56 9.54
C VAL A 157 1.76 -0.71 9.82
N ASP A 158 1.71 -0.12 11.00
CA ASP A 158 0.71 0.86 11.39
C ASP A 158 0.79 2.09 10.49
N ALA A 159 -0.31 2.48 9.88
CA ALA A 159 -0.33 3.56 8.90
C ALA A 159 0.00 4.93 9.49
N ALA A 160 -0.26 5.14 10.79
CA ALA A 160 0.00 6.41 11.46
C ALA A 160 1.45 6.56 11.93
N THR A 161 2.12 5.44 12.26
CA THR A 161 3.41 5.46 12.96
C THR A 161 4.55 4.76 12.23
N GLY A 162 4.24 3.89 11.26
CA GLY A 162 5.22 3.02 10.62
C GLY A 162 5.74 1.88 11.50
N ALA A 163 5.19 1.69 12.70
CA ALA A 163 5.57 0.60 13.59
C ALA A 163 5.04 -0.74 13.06
N PRO A 164 5.81 -1.86 13.15
CA PRO A 164 5.31 -3.18 12.77
C PRO A 164 4.04 -3.56 13.51
N CYS A 165 3.07 -4.18 12.81
CA CYS A 165 1.84 -4.69 13.40
C CYS A 165 2.11 -6.05 14.05
N GLU A 166 2.30 -6.08 15.38
CA GLU A 166 2.71 -7.28 16.12
C GLU A 166 1.77 -8.48 15.94
N ASP A 167 0.49 -8.23 15.66
CA ASP A 167 -0.56 -9.23 15.42
C ASP A 167 -0.56 -9.78 13.98
N PHE A 168 0.26 -9.23 13.08
CA PHE A 168 0.38 -9.67 11.70
C PHE A 168 1.60 -10.60 11.54
N GLY A 169 1.34 -11.91 11.39
CA GLY A 169 2.38 -12.91 11.27
C GLY A 169 3.31 -12.96 12.48
N GLU A 170 4.61 -12.91 12.26
CA GLU A 170 5.62 -12.79 13.30
C GLU A 170 6.11 -11.33 13.36
N ASN A 171 5.60 -10.57 14.32
CA ASN A 171 5.97 -9.16 14.55
C ASN A 171 5.89 -8.29 13.28
N GLY A 172 4.74 -8.31 12.63
CA GLY A 172 4.49 -7.52 11.42
C GLY A 172 4.92 -8.17 10.11
N THR A 173 5.35 -9.44 10.15
CA THR A 173 5.92 -10.11 8.96
C THR A 173 5.38 -11.52 8.80
N VAL A 174 5.01 -11.87 7.57
CA VAL A 174 4.69 -13.24 7.13
C VAL A 174 5.76 -13.67 6.13
N ASP A 175 6.42 -14.79 6.39
CA ASP A 175 7.35 -15.40 5.46
C ASP A 175 6.57 -16.24 4.44
N LEU A 176 6.59 -15.81 3.17
CA LEU A 176 5.86 -16.47 2.10
C LEU A 176 6.58 -17.71 1.53
N TRP A 177 7.83 -17.96 1.92
CA TRP A 177 8.52 -19.20 1.57
C TRP A 177 8.08 -20.40 2.43
N GLN A 178 7.51 -20.14 3.61
CA GLN A 178 6.98 -21.21 4.44
C GLN A 178 5.76 -21.83 3.73
N ASP A 179 5.72 -23.16 3.70
CA ASP A 179 4.63 -23.97 3.12
C ASP A 179 4.49 -23.95 1.59
N LEU A 180 5.48 -23.49 0.85
CA LEU A 180 5.48 -23.61 -0.60
C LEU A 180 5.97 -24.99 -1.12
N GLY A 181 6.29 -25.93 -0.23
CA GLY A 181 6.63 -27.32 -0.54
C GLY A 181 8.10 -27.57 -0.75
#